data_27a9e163f2338c537624b17e1aff329f
#
_entry.id   27a9e163f2338c537624b17e1aff329f
#
_cell.length_a   1.000
_cell.length_b   1.000
_cell.length_c   1.000
_cell.angle_alpha   90.00
_cell.angle_beta   90.00
_cell.angle_gamma   90.00
#
_symmetry.space_group_name_H-M   'P 1'
#
loop_
_entity.id
_entity.type
_entity.pdbx_description
1 polymer ?
#
loop_
_entity_poly.entity_id
_entity_poly.type
_entity_poly.pdbx_seq_one_letter_code
_entity_poly.pdbx_strand_id
1 'polypeptide(L)'
;QNSSRAKIQTQDPQKKKQEPEPKWTSKPKSLFDGKSLEGWETIEFGGQGDCEITDGRIELQAGDPFTGISSTRDDLPKTNYEISLEARKTDGIDFFCGLTFPVEESHCTLIVGGWGGSTVGLSCIDDQDASRNDTCSYLKFEKNQWYKIRVRVQPETIQVWIDGEKVVDKNIKGKKISLRGDTTLCKPMGLCSFMTVAEYKNIKLRKFSSIPKK
;
A
#
# COMPACT_ATOMS: atom_id res chain seq x y z
N GLN A 1 11.04 -46.13 -36.87
CA GLN A 1 11.41 -44.81 -36.29
C GLN A 1 10.30 -44.38 -35.36
N ASN A 2 10.49 -44.58 -34.06
CA ASN A 2 9.56 -44.20 -33.00
C ASN A 2 9.89 -42.78 -32.53
N SER A 3 8.95 -41.87 -32.78
CA SER A 3 8.98 -40.52 -32.22
C SER A 3 8.19 -40.48 -30.92
N SER A 4 8.89 -40.49 -29.80
CA SER A 4 8.28 -40.32 -28.49
C SER A 4 7.90 -38.85 -28.28
N ARG A 5 6.62 -38.53 -28.38
CA ARG A 5 6.05 -37.25 -27.99
C ARG A 5 5.99 -37.19 -26.45
N ALA A 6 6.84 -36.35 -25.83
CA ALA A 6 6.72 -36.01 -24.42
C ALA A 6 5.39 -35.32 -24.15
N LYS A 7 4.56 -35.90 -23.28
CA LYS A 7 3.33 -35.28 -22.76
C LYS A 7 3.73 -34.19 -21.78
N ILE A 8 3.46 -32.94 -22.12
CA ILE A 8 3.49 -31.82 -21.18
C ILE A 8 2.37 -32.08 -20.18
N GLN A 9 2.74 -32.40 -18.94
CA GLN A 9 1.80 -32.43 -17.84
C GLN A 9 1.38 -30.99 -17.52
N THR A 10 0.16 -30.62 -17.87
CA THR A 10 -0.50 -29.42 -17.38
C THR A 10 -0.72 -29.59 -15.88
N GLN A 11 0.04 -28.83 -15.08
CA GLN A 11 -0.22 -28.75 -13.64
C GLN A 11 -1.61 -28.16 -13.44
N ASP A 12 -2.42 -28.91 -12.69
CA ASP A 12 -3.76 -28.52 -12.22
C ASP A 12 -3.69 -27.18 -11.51
N PRO A 13 -4.57 -26.18 -11.80
CA PRO A 13 -4.58 -24.92 -11.08
C PRO A 13 -4.91 -25.19 -9.60
N GLN A 14 -3.87 -25.15 -8.76
CA GLN A 14 -4.00 -25.35 -7.32
C GLN A 14 -5.11 -24.43 -6.81
N LYS A 15 -6.15 -25.00 -6.24
CA LYS A 15 -7.17 -24.30 -5.47
C LYS A 15 -6.47 -23.38 -4.48
N LYS A 16 -6.45 -22.06 -4.77
CA LYS A 16 -5.92 -21.06 -3.83
C LYS A 16 -6.65 -21.27 -2.51
N LYS A 17 -5.95 -21.67 -1.45
CA LYS A 17 -6.52 -21.82 -0.12
C LYS A 17 -7.07 -20.46 0.28
N GLN A 18 -8.39 -20.36 0.36
CA GLN A 18 -9.08 -19.16 0.79
C GLN A 18 -8.63 -18.84 2.22
N GLU A 19 -8.08 -17.63 2.40
CA GLU A 19 -7.68 -17.17 3.73
C GLU A 19 -8.93 -16.98 4.59
N PRO A 20 -8.82 -17.21 5.92
CA PRO A 20 -9.94 -16.96 6.80
C PRO A 20 -10.30 -15.49 6.80
N GLU A 21 -11.57 -15.18 6.60
CA GLU A 21 -12.07 -13.80 6.64
C GLU A 21 -12.01 -13.26 8.07
N PRO A 22 -11.63 -11.98 8.24
CA PRO A 22 -11.67 -11.32 9.53
C PRO A 22 -13.09 -11.23 10.09
N LYS A 23 -13.19 -11.29 11.43
CA LYS A 23 -14.42 -10.93 12.11
C LYS A 23 -14.56 -9.41 12.15
N TRP A 24 -15.25 -8.88 11.15
CA TRP A 24 -15.43 -7.44 10.97
C TRP A 24 -16.26 -6.82 12.09
N THR A 25 -15.80 -5.68 12.64
CA THR A 25 -16.49 -4.92 13.69
C THR A 25 -17.05 -3.59 13.21
N SER A 26 -16.72 -3.20 11.99
CA SER A 26 -17.25 -1.98 11.38
C SER A 26 -17.62 -2.22 9.91
N LYS A 27 -18.49 -1.36 9.36
CA LYS A 27 -18.60 -1.19 7.92
C LYS A 27 -17.36 -0.47 7.39
N PRO A 28 -17.00 -0.62 6.10
CA PRO A 28 -15.95 0.20 5.49
C PRO A 28 -16.31 1.69 5.60
N LYS A 29 -15.43 2.49 6.24
CA LYS A 29 -15.52 3.94 6.31
C LYS A 29 -14.73 4.53 5.14
N SER A 30 -15.36 5.36 4.31
CA SER A 30 -14.63 6.13 3.31
C SER A 30 -13.76 7.18 3.99
N LEU A 31 -12.53 7.30 3.58
CA LEU A 31 -11.58 8.32 4.06
C LEU A 31 -11.44 9.47 3.07
N PHE A 32 -11.99 9.33 1.87
CA PHE A 32 -12.03 10.35 0.83
C PHE A 32 -13.44 10.36 0.21
N ASP A 33 -14.04 11.54 0.12
CA ASP A 33 -15.42 11.73 -0.35
C ASP A 33 -15.54 11.88 -1.88
N GLY A 34 -14.39 11.96 -2.57
CA GLY A 34 -14.31 12.20 -4.01
C GLY A 34 -14.50 13.67 -4.42
N LYS A 35 -14.61 14.60 -3.49
CA LYS A 35 -14.93 16.01 -3.77
C LYS A 35 -14.00 17.00 -3.08
N SER A 36 -13.48 16.68 -1.91
CA SER A 36 -12.68 17.57 -1.09
C SER A 36 -11.52 16.84 -0.39
N LEU A 37 -10.51 17.58 0.07
CA LEU A 37 -9.47 17.08 0.95
C LEU A 37 -9.90 17.11 2.43
N GLU A 38 -11.20 17.07 2.74
CA GLU A 38 -11.65 16.99 4.12
C GLU A 38 -11.06 15.78 4.85
N GLY A 39 -10.37 16.03 5.96
CA GLY A 39 -9.62 15.03 6.71
C GLY A 39 -8.25 14.68 6.14
N TRP A 40 -7.75 15.50 5.22
CA TRP A 40 -6.41 15.42 4.63
C TRP A 40 -5.80 16.82 4.53
N GLU A 41 -4.49 16.89 4.55
CA GLU A 41 -3.70 18.09 4.28
C GLU A 41 -2.55 17.75 3.33
N THR A 42 -2.13 18.70 2.51
CA THR A 42 -0.94 18.58 1.67
C THR A 42 0.31 18.63 2.53
N ILE A 43 1.34 17.89 2.14
CA ILE A 43 2.61 17.82 2.88
C ILE A 43 3.63 18.75 2.24
N GLU A 44 4.23 19.62 3.05
CA GLU A 44 5.32 20.48 2.65
C GLU A 44 6.65 19.72 2.68
N PHE A 45 7.02 19.09 1.57
CA PHE A 45 8.32 18.42 1.41
C PHE A 45 9.45 19.37 0.99
N GLY A 46 9.11 20.59 0.56
CA GLY A 46 10.08 21.58 0.08
C GLY A 46 10.35 21.52 -1.43
N GLY A 47 9.70 20.62 -2.13
CA GLY A 47 9.78 20.46 -3.60
C GLY A 47 8.57 19.72 -4.14
N GLN A 48 7.46 19.72 -3.38
CA GLN A 48 6.24 19.03 -3.75
C GLN A 48 5.59 19.64 -4.99
N GLY A 49 4.97 18.78 -5.80
CA GLY A 49 4.05 19.19 -6.86
C GLY A 49 2.66 19.51 -6.31
N ASP A 50 1.78 19.95 -7.18
CA ASP A 50 0.40 20.28 -6.84
C ASP A 50 -0.40 19.03 -6.44
N CYS A 51 -1.38 19.21 -5.57
CA CYS A 51 -2.36 18.23 -5.20
C CYS A 51 -3.74 18.71 -5.62
N GLU A 52 -4.40 18.02 -6.52
CA GLU A 52 -5.70 18.38 -7.07
C GLU A 52 -6.73 17.27 -6.89
N ILE A 53 -8.01 17.65 -6.93
CA ILE A 53 -9.13 16.70 -6.98
C ILE A 53 -9.78 16.82 -8.34
N THR A 54 -9.75 15.74 -9.09
CA THR A 54 -10.29 15.67 -10.44
C THR A 54 -11.13 14.41 -10.61
N ASP A 55 -12.37 14.52 -11.05
CA ASP A 55 -13.27 13.40 -11.35
C ASP A 55 -13.34 12.34 -10.24
N GLY A 56 -13.46 12.78 -8.99
CA GLY A 56 -13.60 11.87 -7.84
C GLY A 56 -12.31 11.15 -7.41
N ARG A 57 -11.16 11.68 -7.79
CA ARG A 57 -9.84 11.17 -7.41
C ARG A 57 -8.92 12.29 -6.93
N ILE A 58 -7.97 11.94 -6.10
CA ILE A 58 -6.85 12.79 -5.71
C ILE A 58 -5.76 12.58 -6.74
N GLU A 59 -5.24 13.66 -7.31
CA GLU A 59 -4.09 13.66 -8.20
C GLU A 59 -2.93 14.38 -7.53
N LEU A 60 -1.78 13.70 -7.42
CA LEU A 60 -0.52 14.26 -6.97
C LEU A 60 0.40 14.45 -8.18
N GLN A 61 0.75 15.69 -8.48
CA GLN A 61 1.76 15.99 -9.48
C GLN A 61 3.14 15.55 -9.02
N ALA A 62 4.04 15.28 -9.96
CA ALA A 62 5.40 14.89 -9.64
C ALA A 62 6.12 15.97 -8.82
N GLY A 63 6.73 15.57 -7.72
CA GLY A 63 7.57 16.45 -6.88
C GLY A 63 9.06 16.29 -7.19
N ASP A 64 9.85 17.12 -6.55
CA ASP A 64 11.31 17.04 -6.49
C ASP A 64 11.77 16.83 -5.03
N PRO A 65 11.83 15.58 -4.52
CA PRO A 65 11.32 14.40 -5.24
C PRO A 65 9.90 13.97 -4.84
N PHE A 66 9.32 14.44 -3.72
CA PHE A 66 8.07 13.94 -3.14
C PHE A 66 6.90 14.89 -3.37
N THR A 67 5.72 14.29 -3.57
CA THR A 67 4.41 14.94 -3.36
C THR A 67 3.54 14.01 -2.52
N GLY A 68 2.72 14.58 -1.61
CA GLY A 68 1.89 13.76 -0.75
C GLY A 68 0.86 14.52 0.06
N ILE A 69 0.02 13.74 0.70
CA ILE A 69 -1.01 14.19 1.63
C ILE A 69 -0.94 13.36 2.92
N SER A 70 -1.25 13.98 4.04
CA SER A 70 -1.39 13.32 5.34
C SER A 70 -2.80 13.48 5.90
N SER A 71 -3.23 12.49 6.67
CA SER A 71 -4.54 12.51 7.33
C SER A 71 -4.49 13.39 8.58
N THR A 72 -5.51 14.25 8.74
CA THR A 72 -5.72 15.08 9.92
C THR A 72 -6.56 14.37 10.99
N ARG A 73 -6.89 13.07 10.80
CA ARG A 73 -7.72 12.29 11.72
C ARG A 73 -6.92 11.81 12.93
N ASP A 74 -7.51 11.90 14.10
CA ASP A 74 -6.97 11.43 15.38
C ASP A 74 -7.55 10.07 15.82
N ASP A 75 -8.60 9.56 15.12
CA ASP A 75 -9.35 8.34 15.45
C ASP A 75 -8.86 7.09 14.70
N LEU A 76 -7.67 7.15 14.09
CA LEU A 76 -7.12 6.05 13.31
C LEU A 76 -6.76 4.85 14.21
N PRO A 77 -7.15 3.63 13.85
CA PRO A 77 -6.76 2.44 14.61
C PRO A 77 -5.27 2.15 14.43
N LYS A 78 -4.65 1.61 15.49
CA LYS A 78 -3.23 1.23 15.49
C LYS A 78 -3.00 -0.23 15.11
N THR A 79 -4.04 -1.07 15.22
CA THR A 79 -4.02 -2.50 14.91
C THR A 79 -5.43 -3.02 14.60
N ASN A 80 -5.55 -4.23 14.07
CA ASN A 80 -6.80 -4.90 13.72
C ASN A 80 -7.68 -4.08 12.76
N TYR A 81 -7.08 -3.65 11.68
CA TYR A 81 -7.77 -2.91 10.64
C TYR A 81 -7.23 -3.25 9.24
N GLU A 82 -7.99 -2.85 8.25
CA GLU A 82 -7.62 -2.95 6.85
C GLU A 82 -7.85 -1.60 6.16
N ILE A 83 -6.84 -1.15 5.41
CA ILE A 83 -6.94 -0.04 4.47
C ILE A 83 -7.04 -0.63 3.08
N SER A 84 -7.92 -0.08 2.26
CA SER A 84 -8.00 -0.39 0.83
C SER A 84 -8.10 0.89 0.02
N LEU A 85 -7.47 0.91 -1.13
CA LEU A 85 -7.55 2.01 -2.09
C LEU A 85 -7.28 1.50 -3.50
N GLU A 86 -7.56 2.36 -4.46
CA GLU A 86 -7.09 2.20 -5.83
C GLU A 86 -6.08 3.29 -6.14
N ALA A 87 -4.95 2.92 -6.74
CA ALA A 87 -3.88 3.83 -7.15
C ALA A 87 -3.43 3.53 -8.58
N ARG A 88 -2.98 4.57 -9.28
CA ARG A 88 -2.32 4.43 -10.58
C ARG A 88 -1.23 5.49 -10.75
N LYS A 89 -0.26 5.20 -11.61
CA LYS A 89 0.65 6.22 -12.15
C LYS A 89 0.16 6.66 -13.50
N THR A 90 0.26 7.95 -13.77
CA THR A 90 -0.03 8.51 -15.09
C THR A 90 1.23 8.99 -15.78
N ASP A 91 2.27 9.34 -15.00
CA ASP A 91 3.61 9.64 -15.48
C ASP A 91 4.67 9.36 -14.42
N GLY A 92 5.95 9.40 -14.79
CA GLY A 92 7.07 9.18 -13.88
C GLY A 92 7.59 7.75 -13.87
N ILE A 93 8.66 7.54 -13.09
CA ILE A 93 9.49 6.32 -13.16
C ILE A 93 9.69 5.62 -11.81
N ASP A 94 9.18 6.18 -10.73
CA ASP A 94 9.36 5.62 -9.40
C ASP A 94 8.02 5.33 -8.72
N PHE A 95 7.96 5.23 -7.38
CA PHE A 95 6.74 4.78 -6.74
C PHE A 95 5.59 5.78 -6.87
N PHE A 96 4.44 5.21 -7.15
CA PHE A 96 3.18 5.94 -7.28
C PHE A 96 2.27 5.75 -6.06
N CYS A 97 2.64 4.90 -5.12
CA CYS A 97 1.91 4.74 -3.87
C CYS A 97 2.89 4.42 -2.74
N GLY A 98 3.24 5.44 -1.97
CA GLY A 98 3.81 5.34 -0.64
C GLY A 98 2.69 5.51 0.38
N LEU A 99 2.11 4.41 0.86
CA LEU A 99 1.06 4.44 1.87
C LEU A 99 1.68 4.28 3.26
N THR A 100 1.69 5.35 4.04
CA THR A 100 2.07 5.34 5.46
C THR A 100 0.84 5.05 6.32
N PHE A 101 0.99 4.18 7.31
CA PHE A 101 -0.10 3.74 8.18
C PHE A 101 0.38 3.37 9.58
N PRO A 102 -0.50 3.47 10.62
CA PRO A 102 -0.16 3.10 11.99
C PRO A 102 0.11 1.61 12.17
N VAL A 103 1.09 1.26 12.98
CA VAL A 103 1.39 -0.10 13.44
C VAL A 103 1.69 -0.03 14.93
N GLU A 104 0.70 -0.28 15.78
CA GLU A 104 0.76 -0.10 17.23
C GLU A 104 1.25 1.31 17.61
N GLU A 105 2.36 1.45 18.31
CA GLU A 105 2.91 2.75 18.68
C GLU A 105 3.86 3.35 17.63
N SER A 106 3.98 2.67 16.49
CA SER A 106 4.84 3.08 15.37
C SER A 106 4.04 3.27 14.08
N HIS A 107 4.75 3.43 12.97
CA HIS A 107 4.19 3.55 11.63
C HIS A 107 5.06 2.79 10.64
N CYS A 108 4.46 2.34 9.54
CA CYS A 108 5.14 1.70 8.43
C CYS A 108 4.69 2.33 7.12
N THR A 109 5.52 2.30 6.08
CA THR A 109 5.12 2.71 4.73
C THR A 109 5.16 1.51 3.79
N LEU A 110 4.05 1.23 3.12
CA LEU A 110 4.05 0.37 1.94
C LEU A 110 4.52 1.17 0.74
N ILE A 111 5.55 0.69 0.06
CA ILE A 111 6.01 1.23 -1.23
C ILE A 111 5.47 0.35 -2.35
N VAL A 112 4.88 0.96 -3.38
CA VAL A 112 4.40 0.29 -4.60
C VAL A 112 4.99 0.98 -5.82
N GLY A 113 5.83 0.27 -6.55
CA GLY A 113 6.51 0.75 -7.74
C GLY A 113 7.77 1.57 -7.47
N GLY A 114 8.46 1.32 -6.36
CA GLY A 114 9.68 2.04 -6.01
C GLY A 114 10.93 1.57 -6.75
N TRP A 115 12.03 2.29 -6.51
CA TRP A 115 13.37 1.99 -7.06
C TRP A 115 13.35 1.74 -8.56
N GLY A 116 12.86 2.71 -9.31
CA GLY A 116 12.76 2.63 -10.77
C GLY A 116 11.48 1.95 -11.28
N GLY A 117 10.44 1.87 -10.45
CA GLY A 117 9.08 1.56 -10.89
C GLY A 117 8.58 0.14 -10.64
N SER A 118 9.36 -0.75 -10.02
CA SER A 118 8.97 -2.16 -9.87
C SER A 118 8.95 -2.71 -8.45
N THR A 119 9.63 -2.08 -7.49
CA THR A 119 9.75 -2.60 -6.13
C THR A 119 8.46 -2.43 -5.34
N VAL A 120 8.04 -3.50 -4.67
CA VAL A 120 6.97 -3.50 -3.67
C VAL A 120 7.53 -4.03 -2.36
N GLY A 121 7.21 -3.37 -1.24
CA GLY A 121 7.63 -3.83 0.08
C GLY A 121 7.30 -2.84 1.19
N LEU A 122 7.56 -3.26 2.43
CA LEU A 122 7.35 -2.47 3.64
C LEU A 122 8.63 -1.74 4.04
N SER A 123 8.52 -0.47 4.39
CA SER A 123 9.63 0.40 4.77
C SER A 123 9.31 1.16 6.07
N CYS A 124 10.05 0.99 7.20
CA CYS A 124 11.21 0.12 7.36
C CYS A 124 10.91 -1.01 8.35
N ILE A 125 11.57 -2.15 8.16
CA ILE A 125 11.57 -3.26 9.12
C ILE A 125 13.01 -3.49 9.55
N ASP A 126 13.28 -3.48 10.88
CA ASP A 126 14.63 -3.59 11.43
C ASP A 126 15.62 -2.59 10.77
N ASP A 127 15.16 -1.35 10.58
CA ASP A 127 15.89 -0.24 9.92
C ASP A 127 16.22 -0.47 8.43
N GLN A 128 15.69 -1.53 7.82
CA GLN A 128 15.85 -1.80 6.40
C GLN A 128 14.63 -1.34 5.61
N ASP A 129 14.88 -0.59 4.53
CA ASP A 129 13.84 -0.14 3.62
C ASP A 129 13.25 -1.28 2.77
N ALA A 130 12.19 -0.97 1.99
CA ALA A 130 11.46 -1.95 1.19
C ALA A 130 12.34 -2.70 0.17
N SER A 131 13.45 -2.13 -0.27
CA SER A 131 14.35 -2.77 -1.24
C SER A 131 15.34 -3.74 -0.60
N ARG A 132 15.47 -3.71 0.73
CA ARG A 132 16.54 -4.43 1.46
C ARG A 132 16.04 -5.47 2.44
N ASN A 133 14.75 -5.44 2.80
CA ASN A 133 14.19 -6.43 3.72
C ASN A 133 13.45 -7.55 2.97
N ASP A 134 13.05 -8.58 3.68
CA ASP A 134 12.45 -9.79 3.11
C ASP A 134 11.00 -9.62 2.61
N THR A 135 10.43 -8.41 2.69
CA THR A 135 9.13 -8.09 2.04
C THR A 135 9.31 -7.61 0.60
N CYS A 136 10.55 -7.41 0.15
CA CYS A 136 10.86 -6.95 -1.19
C CYS A 136 10.36 -7.93 -2.26
N SER A 137 9.58 -7.42 -3.19
CA SER A 137 9.17 -8.12 -4.40
C SER A 137 9.16 -7.17 -5.59
N TYR A 138 9.10 -7.72 -6.80
CA TYR A 138 9.16 -6.95 -8.03
C TYR A 138 7.92 -7.24 -8.87
N LEU A 139 7.15 -6.18 -9.18
CA LEU A 139 5.98 -6.22 -10.02
C LEU A 139 6.09 -5.17 -11.12
N LYS A 140 5.54 -5.49 -12.29
CA LYS A 140 5.43 -4.54 -13.39
C LYS A 140 4.16 -3.74 -13.23
N PHE A 141 4.27 -2.41 -13.31
CA PHE A 141 3.15 -1.48 -13.23
C PHE A 141 3.04 -0.68 -14.53
N GLU A 142 1.91 -0.78 -15.19
CA GLU A 142 1.64 -0.05 -16.43
C GLU A 142 1.10 1.36 -16.13
N LYS A 143 1.43 2.33 -16.98
CA LYS A 143 0.84 3.66 -16.95
C LYS A 143 -0.67 3.60 -17.15
N ASN A 144 -1.40 4.47 -16.47
CA ASN A 144 -2.86 4.62 -16.57
C ASN A 144 -3.69 3.39 -16.14
N GLN A 145 -3.04 2.34 -15.62
CA GLN A 145 -3.73 1.18 -15.07
C GLN A 145 -3.99 1.38 -13.57
N TRP A 146 -5.24 1.18 -13.14
CA TRP A 146 -5.62 1.16 -11.74
C TRP A 146 -5.26 -0.16 -11.09
N TYR A 147 -4.64 -0.08 -9.91
CA TYR A 147 -4.29 -1.22 -9.06
C TYR A 147 -5.05 -1.13 -7.75
N LYS A 148 -5.73 -2.20 -7.36
CA LYS A 148 -6.41 -2.32 -6.08
C LYS A 148 -5.40 -2.74 -5.02
N ILE A 149 -5.13 -1.86 -4.08
CA ILE A 149 -4.15 -2.07 -3.01
C ILE A 149 -4.91 -2.27 -1.70
N ARG A 150 -4.49 -3.25 -0.91
CA ARG A 150 -5.08 -3.55 0.38
C ARG A 150 -3.99 -3.91 1.37
N VAL A 151 -4.02 -3.26 2.54
CA VAL A 151 -3.09 -3.49 3.65
C VAL A 151 -3.91 -3.89 4.88
N ARG A 152 -3.58 -5.02 5.47
CA ARG A 152 -4.16 -5.51 6.71
C ARG A 152 -3.12 -5.50 7.81
N VAL A 153 -3.43 -4.83 8.92
CA VAL A 153 -2.55 -4.68 10.08
C VAL A 153 -3.13 -5.44 11.27
N GLN A 154 -2.33 -6.33 11.82
CA GLN A 154 -2.62 -7.10 13.03
C GLN A 154 -1.48 -6.89 14.04
N PRO A 155 -1.64 -7.26 15.32
CA PRO A 155 -0.58 -7.06 16.32
C PRO A 155 0.77 -7.68 15.95
N GLU A 156 0.75 -8.83 15.27
CA GLU A 156 1.98 -9.58 14.94
C GLU A 156 2.19 -9.75 13.43
N THR A 157 1.31 -9.19 12.57
CA THR A 157 1.44 -9.39 11.10
C THR A 157 0.99 -8.18 10.31
N ILE A 158 1.68 -7.93 9.20
CA ILE A 158 1.23 -7.03 8.15
C ILE A 158 1.10 -7.84 6.85
N GLN A 159 -0.06 -7.74 6.21
CA GLN A 159 -0.33 -8.41 4.95
C GLN A 159 -0.72 -7.38 3.89
N VAL A 160 -0.26 -7.58 2.66
CA VAL A 160 -0.56 -6.70 1.52
C VAL A 160 -1.02 -7.52 0.32
N TRP A 161 -2.04 -7.02 -0.35
CA TRP A 161 -2.53 -7.54 -1.62
C TRP A 161 -2.54 -6.44 -2.67
N ILE A 162 -2.19 -6.81 -3.90
CA ILE A 162 -2.35 -5.98 -5.10
C ILE A 162 -3.18 -6.80 -6.09
N ASP A 163 -4.31 -6.24 -6.55
CA ASP A 163 -5.28 -6.89 -7.44
C ASP A 163 -5.72 -8.29 -6.96
N GLY A 164 -5.80 -8.47 -5.63
CA GLY A 164 -6.20 -9.72 -4.99
C GLY A 164 -5.08 -10.74 -4.80
N GLU A 165 -3.90 -10.53 -5.36
CA GLU A 165 -2.71 -11.35 -5.12
C GLU A 165 -1.99 -10.87 -3.87
N LYS A 166 -1.70 -11.78 -2.92
CA LYS A 166 -0.95 -11.46 -1.71
C LYS A 166 0.53 -11.32 -2.03
N VAL A 167 1.05 -10.10 -1.91
CA VAL A 167 2.44 -9.74 -2.21
C VAL A 167 3.33 -9.63 -0.97
N VAL A 168 2.72 -9.40 0.20
CA VAL A 168 3.42 -9.40 1.49
C VAL A 168 2.62 -10.19 2.51
N ASP A 169 3.31 -11.04 3.27
CA ASP A 169 2.78 -11.74 4.45
C ASP A 169 3.89 -11.74 5.52
N LYS A 170 3.98 -10.64 6.28
CA LYS A 170 5.11 -10.38 7.17
C LYS A 170 4.74 -10.57 8.63
N ASN A 171 5.40 -11.50 9.32
CA ASN A 171 5.40 -11.55 10.77
C ASN A 171 6.29 -10.42 11.30
N ILE A 172 5.71 -9.55 12.15
CA ILE A 172 6.38 -8.39 12.74
C ILE A 172 6.63 -8.55 14.24
N LYS A 173 6.35 -9.70 14.81
CA LYS A 173 6.58 -9.97 16.23
C LYS A 173 8.07 -9.78 16.57
N GLY A 174 8.33 -8.88 17.52
CA GLY A 174 9.69 -8.55 17.95
C GLY A 174 10.53 -7.79 16.90
N LYS A 175 9.90 -7.30 15.83
CA LYS A 175 10.55 -6.49 14.82
C LYS A 175 10.45 -5.00 15.16
N LYS A 176 11.49 -4.26 14.84
CA LYS A 176 11.46 -2.80 14.87
C LYS A 176 10.76 -2.29 13.63
N ILE A 177 9.60 -1.66 13.82
CA ILE A 177 8.87 -0.98 12.75
C ILE A 177 9.17 0.51 12.87
N SER A 178 9.56 1.12 11.75
CA SER A 178 9.90 2.54 11.70
C SER A 178 9.60 3.13 10.32
N LEU A 179 9.78 4.43 10.18
CA LEU A 179 9.67 5.14 8.93
C LEU A 179 11.06 5.51 8.39
N ARG A 180 11.19 5.58 7.10
CA ARG A 180 12.27 6.31 6.45
C ARG A 180 12.05 7.81 6.65
N GLY A 181 13.14 8.59 6.80
CA GLY A 181 13.08 10.00 7.18
C GLY A 181 12.05 10.82 6.42
N ASP A 182 12.04 10.68 5.10
CA ASP A 182 11.15 11.44 4.22
C ASP A 182 9.66 11.14 4.46
N THR A 183 9.30 9.87 4.71
CA THR A 183 7.91 9.46 4.94
C THR A 183 7.41 9.74 6.36
N THR A 184 8.26 10.32 7.23
CA THR A 184 7.85 10.76 8.57
C THR A 184 6.79 11.84 8.52
N LEU A 185 6.81 12.70 7.50
CA LEU A 185 5.81 13.74 7.29
C LEU A 185 4.44 13.18 6.88
N CYS A 186 4.38 11.92 6.44
CA CYS A 186 3.12 11.25 6.08
C CYS A 186 2.33 10.72 7.28
N LYS A 187 2.77 10.96 8.52
CA LYS A 187 2.03 10.55 9.72
C LYS A 187 0.78 11.42 9.95
N PRO A 188 -0.27 10.85 10.64
CA PRO A 188 -0.39 9.48 11.14
C PRO A 188 -0.73 8.44 10.07
N MET A 189 -1.27 8.84 8.95
CA MET A 189 -1.54 8.07 7.75
C MET A 189 -1.42 9.00 6.55
N GLY A 190 -0.73 8.57 5.49
CA GLY A 190 -0.53 9.42 4.34
C GLY A 190 -0.32 8.65 3.06
N LEU A 191 -0.46 9.38 1.96
CA LEU A 191 -0.20 8.92 0.60
C LEU A 191 0.85 9.84 -0.02
N CYS A 192 1.88 9.29 -0.60
CA CYS A 192 2.88 10.06 -1.33
C CYS A 192 3.37 9.32 -2.58
N SER A 193 3.90 10.09 -3.51
CA SER A 193 4.62 9.61 -4.70
C SER A 193 6.03 10.19 -4.74
N PHE A 194 6.89 9.58 -5.52
CA PHE A 194 8.28 9.99 -5.70
C PHE A 194 8.56 10.18 -7.19
N MET A 195 8.84 11.42 -7.62
CA MET A 195 9.12 11.78 -9.02
C MET A 195 8.10 11.17 -10.01
N THR A 196 6.84 11.08 -9.58
CA THR A 196 5.80 10.32 -10.28
C THR A 196 4.45 11.03 -10.08
N VAL A 197 3.72 11.20 -11.17
CA VAL A 197 2.31 11.65 -11.12
C VAL A 197 1.44 10.48 -10.74
N ALA A 198 0.74 10.60 -9.63
CA ALA A 198 -0.05 9.52 -9.05
C ALA A 198 -1.49 9.94 -8.79
N GLU A 199 -2.40 9.01 -8.94
CA GLU A 199 -3.81 9.23 -8.64
C GLU A 199 -4.34 8.17 -7.68
N TYR A 200 -5.27 8.61 -6.80
CA TYR A 200 -5.87 7.76 -5.76
C TYR A 200 -7.38 7.95 -5.69
N LYS A 201 -8.10 6.86 -5.44
CA LYS A 201 -9.54 6.86 -5.19
C LYS A 201 -9.95 5.70 -4.30
N ASN A 202 -11.23 5.68 -3.88
CA ASN A 202 -11.80 4.58 -3.11
C ASN A 202 -11.04 4.25 -1.84
N ILE A 203 -10.47 5.27 -1.17
CA ILE A 203 -9.69 5.12 0.06
C ILE A 203 -10.64 4.79 1.20
N LYS A 204 -10.51 3.59 1.77
CA LYS A 204 -11.41 3.07 2.81
C LYS A 204 -10.63 2.41 3.93
N LEU A 205 -11.19 2.49 5.13
CA LEU A 205 -10.69 1.80 6.32
C LEU A 205 -11.82 0.98 6.94
N ARG A 206 -11.49 -0.22 7.40
CA ARG A 206 -12.41 -1.13 8.09
C ARG A 206 -11.72 -1.78 9.29
N LYS A 207 -12.42 -1.87 10.43
CA LYS A 207 -11.89 -2.49 11.65
C LYS A 207 -12.41 -3.92 11.80
N PHE A 208 -11.62 -4.77 12.46
CA PHE A 208 -12.01 -6.14 12.81
C PHE A 208 -11.53 -6.50 14.22
N SER A 209 -12.11 -7.54 14.87
CA SER A 209 -11.70 -7.96 16.21
C SER A 209 -10.64 -9.06 16.19
N SER A 210 -10.74 -9.98 15.24
CA SER A 210 -9.82 -11.11 15.12
C SER A 210 -9.91 -11.75 13.72
N ILE A 211 -8.89 -12.50 13.39
CA ILE A 211 -8.93 -13.45 12.27
C ILE A 211 -8.99 -14.86 12.88
N PRO A 212 -9.93 -15.72 12.48
CA PRO A 212 -10.00 -17.09 12.98
C PRO A 212 -8.67 -17.81 12.74
N LYS A 213 -8.12 -18.43 13.78
CA LYS A 213 -6.98 -19.33 13.61
C LYS A 213 -7.44 -20.57 12.84
N LYS A 214 -6.62 -21.01 11.87
CA LYS A 214 -6.84 -22.28 11.19
C LYS A 214 -6.56 -23.45 12.11
#